data_6500ab703de164108f4627e44c712038
#
_entry.id   6500ab703de164108f4627e44c712038
#
_cell.length_a   1.000
_cell.length_b   1.000
_cell.length_c   1.000
_cell.angle_alpha   90.00
_cell.angle_beta   90.00
_cell.angle_gamma   90.00
#
_symmetry.space_group_name_H-M   'P 1'
#
loop_
_entity.id
_entity.type
_entity.pdbx_description
1 polymer ?
#
loop_
_entity_poly.entity_id
_entity_poly.type
_entity_poly.pdbx_seq_one_letter_code
_entity_poly.pdbx_strand_id
1 'polypeptide(L)'
;MFAARRVATTPTRPAPRPVALTQKFAVLRRASRVWVVSAIHGDAERLAGLHDALWPRFEVGDRLAYLGNYLGHGRGILDVIDELLRFRCAIIGQPRMFASDVVYLRGSQEEMWEKLLQLQFAVNPREVFEWMLPQGVAATIHAYGGDPDRGRAAMRDGAVAIGRWTASLRQAMAQRPGHRPWIATLRRAAYTDDKGLLLVHAGIDPARELSEQGDALWWGHSGWARLDAAYGGFRRVIRGYDRQARTRTRVEGGIEGVIAAPFTLTVDGGCGFGGPLVALCLTTDGEIVDHIES
;
A
#
# COMPACT_ATOMS: atom_id res chain seq x y z
N MET A 1 25.16 -60.32 32.34
CA MET A 1 25.60 -58.93 32.38
C MET A 1 25.24 -58.31 31.04
N PHE A 2 24.03 -57.74 30.92
CA PHE A 2 23.48 -57.15 29.67
C PHE A 2 23.66 -55.65 29.71
N ALA A 3 24.46 -55.12 28.79
CA ALA A 3 24.70 -53.69 28.63
C ALA A 3 23.54 -53.05 27.85
N ALA A 4 22.82 -52.13 28.49
CA ALA A 4 21.77 -51.34 27.88
C ALA A 4 22.36 -50.29 26.92
N ARG A 5 22.10 -50.38 25.61
CA ARG A 5 22.39 -49.34 24.62
C ARG A 5 21.50 -48.14 24.84
N ARG A 6 22.09 -46.99 25.16
CA ARG A 6 21.40 -45.69 25.12
C ARG A 6 21.08 -45.33 23.68
N VAL A 7 19.78 -45.19 23.35
CA VAL A 7 19.30 -44.63 22.10
C VAL A 7 19.52 -43.12 22.16
N ALA A 8 20.37 -42.61 21.28
CA ALA A 8 20.59 -41.16 21.13
C ALA A 8 19.33 -40.53 20.50
N THR A 9 18.64 -39.65 21.23
CA THR A 9 17.56 -38.83 20.71
C THR A 9 18.13 -37.75 19.78
N THR A 10 17.85 -37.87 18.48
CA THR A 10 18.17 -36.87 17.48
C THR A 10 17.39 -35.56 17.81
N PRO A 11 18.05 -34.37 17.81
CA PRO A 11 17.35 -33.14 18.07
C PRO A 11 16.35 -32.87 16.92
N THR A 12 15.09 -32.77 17.25
CA THR A 12 14.02 -32.39 16.31
C THR A 12 14.30 -31.00 15.77
N ARG A 13 14.56 -30.92 14.46
CA ARG A 13 14.70 -29.66 13.72
C ARG A 13 13.40 -28.84 13.90
N PRO A 14 13.46 -27.58 14.33
CA PRO A 14 12.26 -26.76 14.47
C PRO A 14 11.52 -26.68 13.12
N ALA A 15 10.21 -26.87 13.16
CA ALA A 15 9.36 -26.79 11.99
C ALA A 15 9.59 -25.45 11.25
N PRO A 16 9.66 -25.42 9.92
CA PRO A 16 9.86 -24.20 9.17
C PRO A 16 8.69 -23.25 9.50
N ARG A 17 9.00 -22.04 9.97
CA ARG A 17 8.01 -20.99 10.14
C ARG A 17 7.28 -20.77 8.81
N PRO A 18 5.95 -20.62 8.81
CA PRO A 18 5.20 -20.45 7.58
C PRO A 18 5.67 -19.20 6.84
N VAL A 19 6.41 -19.41 5.76
CA VAL A 19 6.98 -18.38 4.87
C VAL A 19 5.86 -17.47 4.28
N ALA A 20 4.61 -17.93 4.28
CA ALA A 20 3.47 -17.26 3.69
C ALA A 20 3.01 -15.98 4.41
N LEU A 21 3.18 -15.85 5.72
CA LEU A 21 2.74 -14.66 6.47
C LEU A 21 3.74 -13.50 6.35
N THR A 22 5.03 -13.77 6.31
CA THR A 22 6.08 -12.75 6.16
C THR A 22 6.12 -12.11 4.76
N GLN A 23 5.52 -12.75 3.74
CA GLN A 23 5.39 -12.16 2.40
C GLN A 23 4.20 -11.20 2.28
N LYS A 24 3.14 -11.36 3.08
CA LYS A 24 1.92 -10.54 3.00
C LYS A 24 2.03 -9.24 3.81
N PHE A 25 2.75 -9.27 4.92
CA PHE A 25 2.86 -8.17 5.88
C PHE A 25 4.31 -7.75 6.06
N ALA A 26 4.54 -6.44 6.26
CA ALA A 26 5.85 -5.92 6.63
C ALA A 26 5.92 -5.66 8.14
N VAL A 27 7.10 -5.88 8.73
CA VAL A 27 7.38 -5.53 10.12
C VAL A 27 8.41 -4.41 10.14
N LEU A 28 8.02 -3.25 10.66
CA LEU A 28 8.86 -2.08 10.87
C LEU A 28 9.61 -2.29 12.20
N ARG A 29 10.80 -2.87 12.10
CA ARG A 29 11.58 -3.27 13.29
C ARG A 29 12.34 -2.08 13.87
N ARG A 30 12.33 -1.96 15.22
CA ARG A 30 13.10 -0.95 15.96
C ARG A 30 12.89 0.46 15.39
N ALA A 31 11.65 0.78 15.05
CA ALA A 31 11.32 2.11 14.58
C ALA A 31 11.45 3.12 15.73
N SER A 32 12.22 4.20 15.51
CA SER A 32 12.21 5.35 16.39
C SER A 32 10.98 6.20 16.15
N ARG A 33 10.69 6.47 14.88
CA ARG A 33 9.49 7.15 14.38
C ARG A 33 9.05 6.46 13.08
N VAL A 34 7.79 6.68 12.71
CA VAL A 34 7.24 6.15 11.46
C VAL A 34 6.63 7.30 10.66
N TRP A 35 7.22 7.57 9.49
CA TRP A 35 6.61 8.42 8.50
C TRP A 35 5.61 7.62 7.68
N VAL A 36 4.37 8.11 7.60
CA VAL A 36 3.30 7.52 6.80
C VAL A 36 2.86 8.51 5.74
N VAL A 37 2.76 8.06 4.48
CA VAL A 37 2.35 8.88 3.33
C VAL A 37 1.01 8.38 2.82
N SER A 38 0.05 9.29 2.64
CA SER A 38 -1.30 9.02 2.16
C SER A 38 -1.36 8.55 0.71
N ALA A 39 -2.57 8.31 0.19
CA ALA A 39 -2.82 7.97 -1.22
C ALA A 39 -2.31 9.07 -2.17
N ILE A 40 -1.66 8.69 -3.29
CA ILE A 40 -0.95 9.58 -4.21
C ILE A 40 -1.71 9.79 -5.52
N HIS A 41 -2.33 8.72 -6.04
CA HIS A 41 -3.17 8.74 -7.25
C HIS A 41 -2.51 9.33 -8.51
N GLY A 42 -1.23 9.05 -8.74
CA GLY A 42 -0.52 9.48 -9.95
C GLY A 42 -0.12 10.96 -9.96
N ASP A 43 -0.04 11.62 -8.81
CA ASP A 43 0.42 13.00 -8.67
C ASP A 43 1.92 13.04 -8.34
N ALA A 44 2.75 13.06 -9.38
CA ALA A 44 4.20 13.01 -9.26
C ALA A 44 4.79 14.32 -8.73
N GLU A 45 4.17 15.46 -9.05
CA GLU A 45 4.66 16.78 -8.62
C GLU A 45 4.53 16.92 -7.10
N ARG A 46 3.35 16.61 -6.55
CA ARG A 46 3.15 16.61 -5.10
C ARG A 46 4.04 15.61 -4.39
N LEU A 47 4.26 14.42 -4.98
CA LEU A 47 5.15 13.43 -4.39
C LEU A 47 6.59 13.92 -4.33
N ALA A 48 7.10 14.53 -5.41
CA ALA A 48 8.44 15.10 -5.44
C ALA A 48 8.61 16.22 -4.40
N GLY A 49 7.65 17.15 -4.33
CA GLY A 49 7.63 18.20 -3.31
C GLY A 49 7.58 17.67 -1.87
N LEU A 50 6.79 16.62 -1.63
CA LEU A 50 6.74 15.96 -0.33
C LEU A 50 8.10 15.31 0.01
N HIS A 51 8.74 14.64 -0.95
CA HIS A 51 10.06 14.02 -0.74
C HIS A 51 11.15 15.06 -0.44
N ASP A 52 11.13 16.19 -1.15
CA ASP A 52 12.08 17.29 -0.89
C ASP A 52 11.90 17.87 0.53
N ALA A 53 10.66 17.99 1.00
CA ALA A 53 10.35 18.45 2.35
C ALA A 53 10.65 17.37 3.42
N LEU A 54 10.51 16.10 3.08
CA LEU A 54 10.75 14.97 3.98
C LEU A 54 12.25 14.70 4.17
N TRP A 55 13.06 14.86 3.13
CA TRP A 55 14.48 14.50 3.15
C TRP A 55 15.27 15.09 4.32
N PRO A 56 15.20 16.40 4.62
CA PRO A 56 15.92 17.00 5.74
C PRO A 56 15.38 16.62 7.12
N ARG A 57 14.18 16.04 7.21
CA ARG A 57 13.51 15.67 8.46
C ARG A 57 13.62 14.17 8.78
N PHE A 58 14.04 13.38 7.78
CA PHE A 58 14.16 11.92 7.90
C PHE A 58 15.48 11.55 8.60
N GLU A 59 15.38 10.86 9.74
CA GLU A 59 16.51 10.53 10.59
C GLU A 59 16.83 9.03 10.58
N VAL A 60 18.06 8.69 10.95
CA VAL A 60 18.46 7.29 11.14
C VAL A 60 17.65 6.69 12.28
N GLY A 61 16.96 5.58 11.98
CA GLY A 61 16.02 4.95 12.92
C GLY A 61 14.56 5.18 12.54
N ASP A 62 14.26 6.15 11.68
CA ASP A 62 12.93 6.32 11.11
C ASP A 62 12.56 5.17 10.17
N ARG A 63 11.28 4.95 10.00
CA ARG A 63 10.71 4.07 8.99
C ARG A 63 9.77 4.87 8.10
N LEU A 64 9.72 4.51 6.81
CA LEU A 64 8.83 5.16 5.85
C LEU A 64 7.84 4.14 5.30
N ALA A 65 6.55 4.46 5.40
CA ALA A 65 5.48 3.63 4.89
C ALA A 65 4.55 4.45 3.98
N TYR A 66 4.45 4.04 2.73
CA TYR A 66 3.45 4.56 1.81
C TYR A 66 2.19 3.70 1.89
N LEU A 67 1.03 4.33 2.04
CA LEU A 67 -0.20 3.64 2.40
C LEU A 67 -1.06 3.20 1.19
N GLY A 68 -0.48 3.19 -0.03
CA GLY A 68 -1.13 2.66 -1.24
C GLY A 68 -1.76 3.71 -2.14
N ASN A 69 -2.37 3.26 -3.25
CA ASN A 69 -2.94 4.10 -4.31
C ASN A 69 -1.90 5.03 -4.96
N TYR A 70 -0.84 4.45 -5.47
CA TYR A 70 0.17 5.15 -6.28
C TYR A 70 -0.34 5.38 -7.70
N LEU A 71 -1.10 4.41 -8.21
CA LEU A 71 -1.71 4.36 -9.53
C LEU A 71 -3.07 5.08 -9.54
N GLY A 72 -3.68 5.16 -10.71
CA GLY A 72 -5.03 5.69 -10.93
C GLY A 72 -5.10 7.21 -10.94
N HIS A 73 -6.13 7.73 -11.56
CA HIS A 73 -6.59 9.13 -11.65
C HIS A 73 -5.59 10.14 -12.26
N GLY A 74 -4.42 10.38 -11.67
CA GLY A 74 -3.44 11.37 -12.11
C GLY A 74 -2.74 11.01 -13.43
N ARG A 75 -2.01 11.98 -13.99
CA ARG A 75 -1.29 11.85 -15.27
C ARG A 75 0.15 11.38 -15.10
N GLY A 76 0.75 11.56 -13.91
CA GLY A 76 2.15 11.25 -13.61
C GLY A 76 2.36 9.85 -13.03
N ILE A 77 1.57 8.84 -13.40
CA ILE A 77 1.62 7.50 -12.81
C ILE A 77 3.01 6.85 -12.93
N LEU A 78 3.65 6.98 -14.12
CA LEU A 78 4.98 6.41 -14.33
C LEU A 78 6.02 7.17 -13.51
N ASP A 79 5.94 8.49 -13.50
CA ASP A 79 6.85 9.37 -12.77
C ASP A 79 6.71 9.18 -11.25
N VAL A 80 5.50 8.86 -10.74
CA VAL A 80 5.30 8.47 -9.34
C VAL A 80 6.13 7.25 -8.99
N ILE A 81 6.08 6.19 -9.82
CA ILE A 81 6.84 4.97 -9.53
C ILE A 81 8.34 5.22 -9.63
N ASP A 82 8.78 5.97 -10.65
CA ASP A 82 10.19 6.34 -10.83
C ASP A 82 10.69 7.16 -9.63
N GLU A 83 9.89 8.11 -9.13
CA GLU A 83 10.21 8.93 -7.95
C GLU A 83 10.27 8.09 -6.66
N LEU A 84 9.31 7.17 -6.45
CA LEU A 84 9.35 6.25 -5.31
C LEU A 84 10.61 5.39 -5.30
N LEU A 85 11.03 4.90 -6.47
CA LEU A 85 12.24 4.11 -6.62
C LEU A 85 13.48 4.96 -6.36
N ARG A 86 13.54 6.18 -6.89
CA ARG A 86 14.63 7.15 -6.69
C ARG A 86 14.79 7.48 -5.20
N PHE A 87 13.69 7.87 -4.55
CA PHE A 87 13.70 8.27 -3.13
C PHE A 87 14.07 7.09 -2.21
N ARG A 88 13.54 5.90 -2.52
CA ARG A 88 13.96 4.68 -1.80
C ARG A 88 15.46 4.43 -1.90
N CYS A 89 16.05 4.58 -3.10
CA CYS A 89 17.49 4.42 -3.29
C CYS A 89 18.27 5.47 -2.46
N ALA A 90 17.80 6.71 -2.39
CA ALA A 90 18.42 7.75 -1.56
C ALA A 90 18.39 7.38 -0.07
N ILE A 91 17.25 6.89 0.45
CA ILE A 91 17.14 6.47 1.86
C ILE A 91 18.05 5.29 2.16
N ILE A 92 17.99 4.21 1.38
CA ILE A 92 18.80 3.00 1.65
C ILE A 92 20.29 3.22 1.40
N GLY A 93 20.67 4.27 0.69
CA GLY A 93 22.06 4.71 0.53
C GLY A 93 22.65 5.37 1.77
N GLN A 94 21.83 5.74 2.76
CA GLN A 94 22.31 6.30 4.02
C GLN A 94 22.89 5.21 4.95
N PRO A 95 23.90 5.53 5.76
CA PRO A 95 24.45 4.59 6.73
C PRO A 95 23.39 4.05 7.69
N ARG A 96 23.39 2.74 7.93
CA ARG A 96 22.46 2.01 8.83
C ARG A 96 20.99 1.98 8.37
N MET A 97 20.71 2.35 7.12
CA MET A 97 19.39 2.19 6.50
C MET A 97 19.33 0.92 5.65
N PHE A 98 18.20 0.26 5.67
CA PHE A 98 17.97 -1.01 4.98
C PHE A 98 16.75 -0.95 4.07
N ALA A 99 16.69 -1.86 3.11
CA ALA A 99 15.54 -1.96 2.20
C ALA A 99 14.19 -2.21 2.91
N SER A 100 14.23 -2.80 4.12
CA SER A 100 13.06 -3.04 4.98
C SER A 100 12.54 -1.80 5.70
N ASP A 101 13.30 -0.69 5.69
CA ASP A 101 12.94 0.54 6.39
C ASP A 101 11.99 1.41 5.55
N VAL A 102 11.83 1.07 4.25
CA VAL A 102 10.87 1.68 3.34
C VAL A 102 9.87 0.63 2.88
N VAL A 103 8.59 0.83 3.19
CA VAL A 103 7.51 -0.11 2.91
C VAL A 103 6.45 0.54 2.03
N TYR A 104 5.96 -0.23 1.06
CA TYR A 104 4.86 0.15 0.18
C TYR A 104 3.67 -0.76 0.44
N LEU A 105 2.53 -0.20 0.82
CA LEU A 105 1.30 -0.96 0.92
C LEU A 105 0.61 -1.05 -0.45
N ARG A 106 -0.12 -2.12 -0.66
CA ARG A 106 -0.99 -2.27 -1.81
C ARG A 106 -2.29 -1.53 -1.55
N GLY A 107 -2.65 -0.60 -2.41
CA GLY A 107 -3.94 0.08 -2.41
C GLY A 107 -4.97 -0.57 -3.34
N SER A 108 -6.15 0.02 -3.37
CA SER A 108 -7.24 -0.40 -4.26
C SER A 108 -6.89 -0.26 -5.74
N GLN A 109 -6.08 0.73 -6.11
CA GLN A 109 -5.66 0.94 -7.50
C GLN A 109 -4.70 -0.17 -7.95
N GLU A 110 -3.75 -0.56 -7.12
CA GLU A 110 -2.82 -1.65 -7.41
C GLU A 110 -3.53 -3.01 -7.44
N GLU A 111 -4.52 -3.21 -6.57
CA GLU A 111 -5.34 -4.42 -6.58
C GLU A 111 -6.20 -4.50 -7.85
N MET A 112 -6.83 -3.39 -8.26
CA MET A 112 -7.57 -3.33 -9.53
C MET A 112 -6.66 -3.57 -10.72
N TRP A 113 -5.45 -3.00 -10.73
CA TRP A 113 -4.49 -3.22 -11.80
C TRP A 113 -4.10 -4.69 -11.94
N GLU A 114 -3.81 -5.39 -10.83
CA GLU A 114 -3.52 -6.83 -10.87
C GLU A 114 -4.71 -7.66 -11.35
N LYS A 115 -5.93 -7.32 -10.90
CA LYS A 115 -7.15 -8.00 -11.36
C LYS A 115 -7.42 -7.73 -12.85
N LEU A 116 -7.16 -6.51 -13.33
CA LEU A 116 -7.24 -6.18 -14.76
C LEU A 116 -6.31 -7.06 -15.59
N LEU A 117 -5.08 -7.23 -15.16
CA LEU A 117 -4.11 -8.07 -15.88
C LEU A 117 -4.49 -9.56 -15.92
N GLN A 118 -5.44 -9.99 -15.10
CA GLN A 118 -5.96 -11.36 -15.02
C GLN A 118 -7.41 -11.47 -15.50
N LEU A 119 -7.94 -10.48 -16.19
CA LEU A 119 -9.36 -10.33 -16.49
C LEU A 119 -9.92 -11.46 -17.38
N GLN A 120 -9.06 -12.16 -18.13
CA GLN A 120 -9.42 -13.35 -18.91
C GLN A 120 -9.97 -14.51 -18.06
N PHE A 121 -9.74 -14.50 -16.74
CA PHE A 121 -10.23 -15.50 -15.80
C PHE A 121 -11.50 -15.06 -15.06
N ALA A 122 -11.97 -13.84 -15.27
CA ALA A 122 -13.19 -13.35 -14.64
C ALA A 122 -14.44 -14.01 -15.24
N VAL A 123 -15.47 -14.22 -14.40
CA VAL A 123 -16.76 -14.78 -14.84
C VAL A 123 -17.47 -13.81 -15.81
N ASN A 124 -17.41 -12.51 -15.52
CA ASN A 124 -17.98 -11.47 -16.37
C ASN A 124 -16.94 -10.36 -16.63
N PRO A 125 -15.95 -10.59 -17.51
CA PRO A 125 -14.83 -9.69 -17.72
C PRO A 125 -15.28 -8.31 -18.24
N ARG A 126 -16.34 -8.23 -19.04
CA ARG A 126 -16.84 -6.98 -19.59
C ARG A 126 -17.41 -6.07 -18.49
N GLU A 127 -18.25 -6.59 -17.63
CA GLU A 127 -18.86 -5.81 -16.52
C GLU A 127 -17.79 -5.34 -15.55
N VAL A 128 -16.88 -6.23 -15.17
CA VAL A 128 -15.74 -5.89 -14.29
C VAL A 128 -14.88 -4.80 -14.91
N PHE A 129 -14.57 -4.88 -16.19
CA PHE A 129 -13.77 -3.89 -16.90
C PHE A 129 -14.45 -2.52 -16.93
N GLU A 130 -15.74 -2.45 -17.33
CA GLU A 130 -16.49 -1.18 -17.35
C GLU A 130 -16.62 -0.57 -15.95
N TRP A 131 -16.73 -1.38 -14.92
CA TRP A 131 -16.73 -0.90 -13.53
C TRP A 131 -15.35 -0.32 -13.12
N MET A 132 -14.24 -0.94 -13.54
CA MET A 132 -12.89 -0.51 -13.18
C MET A 132 -12.49 0.84 -13.81
N LEU A 133 -12.93 1.11 -15.03
CA LEU A 133 -12.50 2.29 -15.79
C LEU A 133 -12.74 3.61 -15.05
N PRO A 134 -13.96 3.92 -14.56
CA PRO A 134 -14.22 5.17 -13.83
C PRO A 134 -13.59 5.21 -12.43
N GLN A 135 -13.12 4.07 -11.91
CA GLN A 135 -12.42 4.02 -10.63
C GLN A 135 -10.94 4.44 -10.71
N GLY A 136 -10.45 4.85 -11.89
CA GLY A 136 -9.08 5.33 -12.09
C GLY A 136 -8.20 4.41 -12.94
N VAL A 137 -8.62 3.17 -13.20
CA VAL A 137 -7.82 2.19 -13.97
C VAL A 137 -7.56 2.66 -15.40
N ALA A 138 -8.47 3.46 -16.00
CA ALA A 138 -8.27 4.03 -17.32
C ALA A 138 -6.98 4.85 -17.41
N ALA A 139 -6.68 5.66 -16.41
CA ALA A 139 -5.45 6.45 -16.36
C ALA A 139 -4.20 5.54 -16.34
N THR A 140 -4.24 4.45 -15.59
CA THR A 140 -3.14 3.48 -15.54
C THR A 140 -2.96 2.74 -16.87
N ILE A 141 -4.06 2.37 -17.56
CA ILE A 141 -3.99 1.78 -18.90
C ILE A 141 -3.29 2.74 -19.86
N HIS A 142 -3.69 4.02 -19.89
CA HIS A 142 -3.08 5.03 -20.75
C HIS A 142 -1.61 5.28 -20.39
N ALA A 143 -1.26 5.32 -19.13
CA ALA A 143 0.12 5.51 -18.68
C ALA A 143 1.08 4.44 -19.24
N TYR A 144 0.62 3.19 -19.32
CA TYR A 144 1.38 2.10 -19.94
C TYR A 144 1.13 1.96 -21.45
N GLY A 145 0.63 3.00 -22.12
CA GLY A 145 0.44 3.03 -23.57
C GLY A 145 -0.71 2.17 -24.09
N GLY A 146 -1.59 1.71 -23.19
CA GLY A 146 -2.80 0.99 -23.56
C GLY A 146 -3.95 1.94 -23.95
N ASP A 147 -4.99 1.33 -24.49
CA ASP A 147 -6.22 2.01 -24.92
C ASP A 147 -7.43 1.25 -24.33
N PRO A 148 -8.26 1.91 -23.51
CA PRO A 148 -9.49 1.32 -22.98
C PRO A 148 -10.47 0.84 -24.05
N ASP A 149 -10.54 1.48 -25.24
CA ASP A 149 -11.43 1.06 -26.31
C ASP A 149 -10.96 -0.24 -26.98
N ARG A 150 -9.65 -0.44 -27.10
CA ARG A 150 -9.09 -1.75 -27.47
C ARG A 150 -9.37 -2.80 -26.40
N GLY A 151 -9.35 -2.41 -25.12
CA GLY A 151 -9.79 -3.27 -24.03
C GLY A 151 -11.23 -3.71 -24.20
N ARG A 152 -12.18 -2.77 -24.47
CA ARG A 152 -13.58 -3.06 -24.75
C ARG A 152 -13.76 -4.02 -25.94
N ALA A 153 -13.00 -3.83 -27.01
CA ALA A 153 -13.00 -4.75 -28.13
C ALA A 153 -12.54 -6.15 -27.71
N ALA A 154 -11.46 -6.25 -26.97
CA ALA A 154 -10.97 -7.53 -26.45
C ALA A 154 -12.00 -8.25 -25.56
N MET A 155 -12.79 -7.50 -24.74
CA MET A 155 -13.87 -8.07 -23.91
C MET A 155 -15.00 -8.66 -24.77
N ARG A 156 -15.26 -8.11 -25.96
CA ARG A 156 -16.24 -8.68 -26.90
C ARG A 156 -15.72 -9.94 -27.60
N ASP A 157 -14.42 -9.96 -27.90
CA ASP A 157 -13.78 -11.02 -28.69
C ASP A 157 -13.39 -12.26 -27.85
N GLY A 158 -13.55 -12.20 -26.53
CA GLY A 158 -13.40 -13.32 -25.61
C GLY A 158 -12.02 -13.50 -24.99
N ALA A 159 -11.86 -14.55 -24.20
CA ALA A 159 -10.73 -14.76 -23.28
C ALA A 159 -9.34 -14.69 -23.94
N VAL A 160 -9.20 -15.19 -25.19
CA VAL A 160 -7.91 -15.15 -25.90
C VAL A 160 -7.52 -13.73 -26.26
N ALA A 161 -8.48 -12.91 -26.74
CA ALA A 161 -8.25 -11.50 -27.06
C ALA A 161 -7.92 -10.71 -25.80
N ILE A 162 -8.65 -10.93 -24.70
CA ILE A 162 -8.36 -10.34 -23.38
C ILE A 162 -6.93 -10.69 -22.94
N GLY A 163 -6.55 -11.97 -23.05
CA GLY A 163 -5.21 -12.44 -22.68
C GLY A 163 -4.11 -11.75 -23.49
N ARG A 164 -4.30 -11.56 -24.81
CA ARG A 164 -3.35 -10.83 -25.67
C ARG A 164 -3.25 -9.34 -25.30
N TRP A 165 -4.39 -8.69 -25.09
CA TRP A 165 -4.42 -7.28 -24.71
C TRP A 165 -3.77 -7.05 -23.34
N THR A 166 -4.11 -7.85 -22.32
CA THR A 166 -3.49 -7.73 -20.99
C THR A 166 -2.00 -8.11 -21.00
N ALA A 167 -1.57 -9.02 -21.91
CA ALA A 167 -0.16 -9.33 -22.10
C ALA A 167 0.63 -8.12 -22.64
N SER A 168 0.04 -7.31 -23.55
CA SER A 168 0.69 -6.08 -24.02
C SER A 168 0.90 -5.06 -22.90
N LEU A 169 -0.05 -4.91 -21.98
CA LEU A 169 0.10 -4.04 -20.79
C LEU A 169 1.19 -4.55 -19.85
N ARG A 170 1.24 -5.88 -19.60
CA ARG A 170 2.33 -6.49 -18.81
C ARG A 170 3.69 -6.26 -19.44
N GLN A 171 3.77 -6.36 -20.76
CA GLN A 171 5.00 -6.11 -21.50
C GLN A 171 5.43 -4.64 -21.41
N ALA A 172 4.49 -3.69 -21.61
CA ALA A 172 4.77 -2.26 -21.46
C ALA A 172 5.29 -1.91 -20.06
N MET A 173 4.68 -2.49 -19.02
CA MET A 173 5.15 -2.34 -17.64
C MET A 173 6.56 -2.94 -17.45
N ALA A 174 6.84 -4.11 -18.04
CA ALA A 174 8.15 -4.76 -17.94
C ALA A 174 9.26 -4.00 -18.66
N GLN A 175 8.93 -3.17 -19.66
CA GLN A 175 9.89 -2.30 -20.37
C GLN A 175 10.29 -1.08 -19.52
N ARG A 176 9.57 -0.76 -18.44
CA ARG A 176 9.94 0.29 -17.50
C ARG A 176 10.83 -0.30 -16.40
N PRO A 177 12.09 0.19 -16.26
CA PRO A 177 13.03 -0.31 -15.26
C PRO A 177 12.44 -0.20 -13.85
N GLY A 178 12.44 -1.29 -13.09
CA GLY A 178 12.00 -1.30 -11.69
C GLY A 178 10.50 -1.41 -11.46
N HIS A 179 9.60 -1.07 -12.40
CA HIS A 179 8.15 -1.05 -12.17
C HIS A 179 7.58 -2.42 -11.79
N ARG A 180 7.90 -3.46 -12.58
CA ARG A 180 7.43 -4.81 -12.31
C ARG A 180 7.98 -5.40 -11.01
N PRO A 181 9.29 -5.32 -10.70
CA PRO A 181 9.80 -5.68 -9.38
C PRO A 181 9.16 -4.90 -8.24
N TRP A 182 8.95 -3.58 -8.40
CA TRP A 182 8.36 -2.74 -7.38
C TRP A 182 6.95 -3.19 -6.99
N ILE A 183 6.04 -3.42 -7.95
CA ILE A 183 4.67 -3.87 -7.67
C ILE A 183 4.65 -5.23 -6.95
N ALA A 184 5.63 -6.09 -7.19
CA ALA A 184 5.78 -7.35 -6.48
C ALA A 184 6.21 -7.19 -5.01
N THR A 185 6.75 -6.01 -4.62
CA THR A 185 7.15 -5.73 -3.23
C THR A 185 6.00 -5.23 -2.35
N LEU A 186 4.86 -4.87 -2.94
CA LEU A 186 3.72 -4.30 -2.23
C LEU A 186 3.19 -5.24 -1.14
N ARG A 187 2.88 -4.69 0.03
CA ARG A 187 2.40 -5.42 1.20
C ARG A 187 0.94 -5.13 1.46
N ARG A 188 0.23 -6.07 2.08
CA ARG A 188 -1.18 -5.88 2.44
C ARG A 188 -1.36 -4.95 3.62
N ALA A 189 -0.43 -5.03 4.58
CA ALA A 189 -0.34 -4.15 5.73
C ALA A 189 1.11 -4.13 6.24
N ALA A 190 1.42 -3.16 7.10
CA ALA A 190 2.67 -3.09 7.85
C ALA A 190 2.38 -2.80 9.32
N TYR A 191 3.29 -3.17 10.20
CA TYR A 191 3.13 -2.89 11.63
C TYR A 191 4.49 -2.77 12.33
N THR A 192 4.53 -2.02 13.43
CA THR A 192 5.71 -1.92 14.29
C THR A 192 5.87 -3.18 15.15
N ASP A 193 7.11 -3.61 15.39
CA ASP A 193 7.39 -4.86 16.12
C ASP A 193 6.97 -4.83 17.60
N ASP A 194 6.80 -3.63 18.19
CA ASP A 194 6.21 -3.39 19.51
C ASP A 194 4.67 -3.40 19.51
N LYS A 195 4.02 -3.61 18.35
CA LYS A 195 2.56 -3.53 18.16
C LYS A 195 1.94 -2.17 18.48
N GLY A 196 2.70 -1.10 18.46
CA GLY A 196 2.16 0.25 18.62
C GLY A 196 1.27 0.64 17.45
N LEU A 197 1.75 0.46 16.22
CA LEU A 197 1.07 0.87 14.99
C LEU A 197 0.77 -0.31 14.08
N LEU A 198 -0.46 -0.33 13.53
CA LEU A 198 -0.85 -1.12 12.37
C LEU A 198 -1.19 -0.18 11.22
N LEU A 199 -0.51 -0.33 10.09
CA LEU A 199 -0.67 0.48 8.88
C LEU A 199 -1.43 -0.33 7.83
N VAL A 200 -2.53 0.24 7.32
CA VAL A 200 -3.39 -0.37 6.30
C VAL A 200 -3.72 0.63 5.21
N HIS A 201 -4.21 0.18 4.06
CA HIS A 201 -4.59 1.08 2.99
C HIS A 201 -5.92 1.80 3.29
N ALA A 202 -7.04 1.08 3.32
CA ALA A 202 -8.38 1.69 3.41
C ALA A 202 -9.14 1.36 4.70
N GLY A 203 -8.80 0.26 5.37
CA GLY A 203 -9.45 -0.12 6.61
C GLY A 203 -9.27 -1.58 6.97
N ILE A 204 -9.98 -2.00 8.01
CA ILE A 204 -10.05 -3.37 8.50
C ILE A 204 -11.49 -3.73 8.88
N ASP A 205 -11.80 -5.00 8.87
CA ASP A 205 -12.97 -5.58 9.53
C ASP A 205 -12.58 -5.93 10.97
N PRO A 206 -13.13 -5.24 11.99
CA PRO A 206 -12.76 -5.50 13.39
C PRO A 206 -13.08 -6.92 13.87
N ALA A 207 -13.99 -7.62 13.19
CA ALA A 207 -14.41 -8.97 13.56
C ALA A 207 -13.47 -10.07 13.02
N ARG A 208 -12.49 -9.72 12.17
CA ARG A 208 -11.58 -10.67 11.54
C ARG A 208 -10.14 -10.46 11.99
N GLU A 209 -9.38 -11.54 12.03
CA GLU A 209 -7.94 -11.46 12.23
C GLU A 209 -7.24 -10.79 11.04
N LEU A 210 -6.05 -10.20 11.26
CA LEU A 210 -5.29 -9.48 10.23
C LEU A 210 -4.99 -10.36 9.00
N SER A 211 -4.76 -11.66 9.19
CA SER A 211 -4.52 -12.62 8.12
C SER A 211 -5.72 -12.86 7.21
N GLU A 212 -6.95 -12.59 7.70
CA GLU A 212 -8.23 -12.91 7.07
C GLU A 212 -9.01 -11.69 6.59
N GLN A 213 -8.40 -10.49 6.61
CA GLN A 213 -9.06 -9.23 6.29
C GLN A 213 -9.63 -9.17 4.86
N GLY A 214 -9.03 -9.90 3.91
CA GLY A 214 -9.50 -9.91 2.51
C GLY A 214 -9.64 -8.51 1.92
N ASP A 215 -10.80 -8.22 1.36
CA ASP A 215 -11.10 -6.99 0.63
C ASP A 215 -11.22 -5.74 1.52
N ALA A 216 -11.39 -5.89 2.84
CA ALA A 216 -11.46 -4.77 3.78
C ALA A 216 -10.19 -3.90 3.75
N LEU A 217 -9.03 -4.50 3.52
CA LEU A 217 -7.77 -3.77 3.42
C LEU A 217 -7.75 -2.78 2.25
N TRP A 218 -8.43 -3.08 1.13
CA TRP A 218 -8.39 -2.28 -0.09
C TRP A 218 -9.60 -1.37 -0.30
N TRP A 219 -10.77 -1.80 0.18
CA TRP A 219 -12.03 -1.07 -0.06
C TRP A 219 -12.57 -0.41 1.21
N GLY A 220 -11.94 -0.66 2.36
CA GLY A 220 -12.44 -0.26 3.66
C GLY A 220 -13.58 -1.15 4.15
N HIS A 221 -14.04 -0.87 5.33
CA HIS A 221 -15.13 -1.59 5.99
C HIS A 221 -15.96 -0.64 6.85
N SER A 222 -17.26 -0.85 6.92
CA SER A 222 -18.17 -0.05 7.75
C SER A 222 -17.85 -0.11 9.25
N GLY A 223 -17.12 -1.14 9.66
CA GLY A 223 -16.60 -1.30 11.03
C GLY A 223 -15.49 -0.31 11.41
N TRP A 224 -14.86 0.37 10.46
CA TRP A 224 -13.79 1.34 10.75
C TRP A 224 -14.22 2.41 11.77
N ALA A 225 -15.38 3.01 11.56
CA ALA A 225 -15.92 4.05 12.44
C ALA A 225 -16.34 3.52 13.83
N ARG A 226 -16.44 2.20 14.01
CA ARG A 226 -16.81 1.51 15.25
C ARG A 226 -15.64 0.88 15.97
N LEU A 227 -14.41 1.17 15.56
CA LEU A 227 -13.20 0.75 16.25
C LEU A 227 -13.05 1.57 17.54
N ASP A 228 -13.61 1.05 18.62
CA ASP A 228 -13.63 1.64 19.95
C ASP A 228 -12.66 0.95 20.93
N ALA A 229 -11.90 -0.04 20.45
CA ALA A 229 -10.91 -0.79 21.19
C ALA A 229 -9.67 -1.10 20.35
N ALA A 230 -8.59 -1.50 21.01
CA ALA A 230 -7.35 -1.94 20.38
C ALA A 230 -7.59 -3.18 19.50
N TYR A 231 -7.22 -3.12 18.24
CA TYR A 231 -7.38 -4.22 17.29
C TYR A 231 -6.16 -5.16 17.31
N GLY A 232 -6.38 -6.45 17.57
CA GLY A 232 -5.31 -7.48 17.48
C GLY A 232 -4.09 -7.22 18.39
N GLY A 233 -4.27 -6.41 19.43
CA GLY A 233 -3.20 -5.98 20.33
C GLY A 233 -2.39 -4.79 19.81
N PHE A 234 -2.75 -4.21 18.66
CA PHE A 234 -2.19 -2.96 18.16
C PHE A 234 -2.81 -1.76 18.88
N ARG A 235 -1.98 -0.81 19.29
CA ARG A 235 -2.44 0.38 20.01
C ARG A 235 -3.24 1.30 19.11
N ARG A 236 -2.81 1.48 17.85
CA ARG A 236 -3.48 2.34 16.87
C ARG A 236 -3.43 1.76 15.47
N VAL A 237 -4.55 1.85 14.74
CA VAL A 237 -4.64 1.47 13.32
C VAL A 237 -4.67 2.73 12.47
N ILE A 238 -3.82 2.79 11.44
CA ILE A 238 -3.66 3.96 10.57
C ILE A 238 -4.02 3.56 9.16
N ARG A 239 -4.92 4.33 8.51
CA ARG A 239 -5.24 4.16 7.09
C ARG A 239 -4.81 5.38 6.28
N GLY A 240 -4.41 5.13 5.01
CA GLY A 240 -3.94 6.15 4.07
C GLY A 240 -4.93 6.53 2.98
N TYR A 241 -6.12 5.96 3.00
CA TYR A 241 -7.17 6.24 2.03
C TYR A 241 -8.55 6.20 2.66
N ASP A 242 -9.32 7.25 2.36
CA ASP A 242 -10.73 7.33 2.69
C ASP A 242 -11.53 7.85 1.50
N ARG A 243 -12.40 7.02 0.95
CA ARG A 243 -13.23 7.40 -0.19
C ARG A 243 -14.03 8.70 0.04
N GLN A 244 -14.32 9.03 1.28
CA GLN A 244 -15.04 10.25 1.66
C GLN A 244 -14.15 11.50 1.74
N ALA A 245 -12.82 11.36 1.74
CA ALA A 245 -11.89 12.49 1.79
C ALA A 245 -12.11 13.50 0.65
N ARG A 246 -12.56 13.02 -0.52
CA ARG A 246 -12.86 13.84 -1.72
C ARG A 246 -13.93 14.89 -1.51
N THR A 247 -14.78 14.73 -0.51
CA THR A 247 -15.95 15.61 -0.26
C THR A 247 -15.86 16.33 1.07
N ARG A 248 -14.76 16.19 1.80
CA ARG A 248 -14.59 16.80 3.11
C ARG A 248 -14.23 18.27 3.00
N THR A 249 -14.88 19.07 3.83
CA THR A 249 -14.51 20.45 4.06
C THR A 249 -13.29 20.49 5.01
N ARG A 250 -12.36 21.40 4.75
CA ARG A 250 -11.21 21.64 5.62
C ARG A 250 -11.66 21.93 7.05
N VAL A 251 -11.06 21.26 8.03
CA VAL A 251 -11.29 21.55 9.45
C VAL A 251 -10.37 22.69 9.86
N GLU A 252 -10.93 23.80 10.35
CA GLU A 252 -10.13 24.91 10.86
C GLU A 252 -9.19 24.45 12.01
N GLY A 253 -7.90 24.78 11.89
CA GLY A 253 -6.88 24.49 12.90
C GLY A 253 -6.36 23.07 12.93
N GLY A 254 -6.81 22.17 12.01
CA GLY A 254 -6.32 20.80 11.88
C GLY A 254 -5.42 20.60 10.67
N ILE A 255 -4.70 19.46 10.64
CA ILE A 255 -3.96 19.00 9.46
C ILE A 255 -4.99 18.52 8.43
N GLU A 256 -4.87 18.98 7.18
CA GLU A 256 -5.84 18.62 6.14
C GLU A 256 -5.85 17.11 5.87
N GLY A 257 -7.06 16.53 5.85
CA GLY A 257 -7.23 15.08 5.61
C GLY A 257 -6.86 14.17 6.78
N VAL A 258 -6.54 14.73 7.95
CA VAL A 258 -6.21 13.94 9.15
C VAL A 258 -7.43 13.86 10.07
N ILE A 259 -7.84 12.61 10.40
CA ILE A 259 -8.89 12.35 11.38
C ILE A 259 -8.35 11.40 12.42
N ALA A 260 -8.21 11.90 13.64
CA ALA A 260 -7.75 11.14 14.79
C ALA A 260 -8.91 10.69 15.68
N ALA A 261 -8.86 9.44 16.09
CA ALA A 261 -9.69 8.85 17.13
C ALA A 261 -8.80 8.04 18.08
N PRO A 262 -9.29 7.60 19.23
CA PRO A 262 -8.44 6.92 20.22
C PRO A 262 -7.65 5.73 19.65
N PHE A 263 -8.28 4.91 18.79
CA PHE A 263 -7.67 3.68 18.24
C PHE A 263 -7.40 3.75 16.74
N THR A 264 -7.83 4.82 16.07
CA THR A 264 -7.69 4.96 14.62
C THR A 264 -7.12 6.31 14.22
N LEU A 265 -6.43 6.33 13.08
CA LEU A 265 -5.97 7.54 12.42
C LEU A 265 -6.20 7.41 10.93
N THR A 266 -6.91 8.35 10.32
CA THR A 266 -7.04 8.48 8.86
C THR A 266 -6.09 9.57 8.39
N VAL A 267 -5.33 9.30 7.33
CA VAL A 267 -4.39 10.23 6.70
C VAL A 267 -4.70 10.25 5.21
N ASP A 268 -5.57 11.16 4.76
CA ASP A 268 -5.91 11.29 3.35
C ASP A 268 -6.38 12.72 3.03
N GLY A 269 -5.48 13.51 2.45
CA GLY A 269 -5.76 14.89 2.03
C GLY A 269 -6.54 15.00 0.71
N GLY A 270 -6.84 13.88 0.03
CA GLY A 270 -7.52 13.88 -1.26
C GLY A 270 -6.60 14.16 -2.45
N CYS A 271 -5.31 13.82 -2.36
CA CYS A 271 -4.36 13.90 -3.46
C CYS A 271 -4.88 13.13 -4.69
N GLY A 272 -4.67 13.69 -5.88
CA GLY A 272 -5.25 13.21 -7.14
C GLY A 272 -6.68 13.70 -7.39
N PHE A 273 -7.30 14.39 -6.42
CA PHE A 273 -8.65 14.99 -6.52
C PHE A 273 -8.66 16.48 -6.14
N GLY A 274 -7.51 17.13 -6.19
CA GLY A 274 -7.33 18.55 -5.91
C GLY A 274 -6.89 18.88 -4.48
N GLY A 275 -6.92 17.90 -3.56
CA GLY A 275 -6.41 18.05 -2.20
C GLY A 275 -4.90 17.80 -2.09
N PRO A 276 -4.28 18.07 -0.92
CA PRO A 276 -2.86 17.87 -0.71
C PRO A 276 -2.47 16.41 -0.59
N LEU A 277 -1.20 16.10 -0.87
CA LEU A 277 -0.55 14.88 -0.44
C LEU A 277 -0.03 15.09 0.99
N VAL A 278 -0.41 14.19 1.91
CA VAL A 278 -0.10 14.34 3.34
C VAL A 278 0.86 13.25 3.78
N ALA A 279 1.91 13.66 4.51
CA ALA A 279 2.73 12.75 5.30
C ALA A 279 2.67 13.13 6.79
N LEU A 280 2.62 12.12 7.65
CA LEU A 280 2.72 12.29 9.10
C LEU A 280 3.92 11.54 9.64
N CYS A 281 4.65 12.17 10.57
CA CYS A 281 5.61 11.51 11.43
C CYS A 281 4.94 11.11 12.74
N LEU A 282 5.02 9.84 13.07
CA LEU A 282 4.38 9.26 14.25
C LEU A 282 5.42 8.65 15.18
N THR A 283 5.23 8.82 16.48
CA THR A 283 5.87 7.94 17.46
C THR A 283 5.34 6.53 17.33
N THR A 284 6.01 5.52 17.88
CA THR A 284 5.46 4.15 17.93
C THR A 284 4.23 4.04 18.82
N ASP A 285 3.95 5.05 19.65
CA ASP A 285 2.71 5.17 20.44
C ASP A 285 1.53 5.75 19.64
N GLY A 286 1.81 6.27 18.44
CA GLY A 286 0.81 6.81 17.53
C GLY A 286 0.56 8.32 17.70
N GLU A 287 1.41 9.04 18.43
CA GLU A 287 1.35 10.50 18.52
C GLU A 287 1.94 11.13 17.26
N ILE A 288 1.31 12.18 16.76
CA ILE A 288 1.81 12.96 15.62
C ILE A 288 2.87 13.93 16.14
N VAL A 289 4.10 13.81 15.65
CA VAL A 289 5.23 14.66 16.05
C VAL A 289 5.66 15.62 14.96
N ASP A 290 5.33 15.36 13.70
CA ASP A 290 5.57 16.25 12.55
C ASP A 290 4.60 15.91 11.40
N HIS A 291 4.43 16.84 10.44
CA HIS A 291 3.64 16.62 9.25
C HIS A 291 4.14 17.44 8.05
N ILE A 292 3.79 16.98 6.86
CA ILE A 292 4.06 17.63 5.58
C ILE A 292 2.78 17.59 4.75
N GLU A 293 2.41 18.74 4.17
CA GLU A 293 1.36 18.88 3.17
C GLU A 293 2.01 19.43 1.87
N SER A 294 1.78 18.74 0.73
CA SER A 294 2.33 19.12 -0.57
C SER A 294 1.24 19.31 -1.61
#